data_e27ffece6c6df38d6b5a351f07deac8e
#
_entry.id   e27ffece6c6df38d6b5a351f07deac8e
#
_cell.length_a   1.000
_cell.length_b   1.000
_cell.length_c   1.000
_cell.angle_alpha   90.00
_cell.angle_beta   90.00
_cell.angle_gamma   90.00
#
_symmetry.space_group_name_H-M   'P 1'
#
loop_
_entity.id
_entity.type
_entity.pdbx_description
1 polymer ?
#
loop_
_entity_poly.entity_id
_entity_poly.type
_entity_poly.pdbx_seq_one_letter_code
_entity_poly.pdbx_strand_id
1 'polypeptide(L)'
;MTTIIAHDIIVVNMEKEKSLDYGSIMHSAKEPTVYVIQEIAGTKVGKPKINIVGATRYGKIKFLLEENSQIIFSPGPIYIKLRRLLKDFKPHDYLLLTGDPAIILLTGIIVAEITHGKFNLLKWDKQEAKYYPIEFDLHST
;
A
#
# COMPACT_ATOMS: atom_id res chain seq x y z
N MET A 1 7.41 -6.19 -25.67
CA MET A 1 7.09 -5.19 -26.20
C MET A 1 7.07 -4.98 -26.10
N THR A 2 7.45 -5.21 -25.58
CA THR A 2 7.25 -4.28 -25.92
C THR A 2 7.18 -4.17 -25.52
N THR A 3 7.69 -4.20 -24.89
CA THR A 3 7.45 -3.28 -25.00
C THR A 3 7.34 -3.06 -24.62
N ILE A 4 7.65 -3.04 -24.03
CA ILE A 4 7.41 -2.07 -24.16
C ILE A 4 7.27 -1.98 -23.74
N ILE A 5 7.68 -2.04 -23.29
CA ILE A 5 7.40 -1.20 -23.46
C ILE A 5 7.04 -1.13 -23.27
N ALA A 6 7.27 -1.27 -22.89
CA ALA A 6 6.75 -0.55 -23.33
C ALA A 6 6.47 -0.26 -23.18
N HIS A 7 6.82 -0.39 -22.86
CA HIS A 7 6.34 0.61 -23.27
C HIS A 7 6.04 0.59 -23.55
N ASP A 8 6.69 0.27 -23.45
CA ASP A 8 6.20 0.86 -24.23
C ASP A 8 5.61 0.38 -24.40
N ILE A 9 5.76 0.21 -24.09
CA ILE A 9 5.11 0.47 -24.72
C ILE A 9 4.47 0.47 -24.91
N ILE A 10 4.64 0.38 -24.87
CA ILE A 10 3.99 0.94 -25.59
C ILE A 10 3.72 1.37 -26.01
N VAL A 11 4.12 1.39 -26.34
CA VAL A 11 3.85 2.29 -27.20
C VAL A 11 3.50 2.14 -27.69
N VAL A 12 3.62 2.12 -27.87
CA VAL A 12 3.19 2.55 -28.78
C VAL A 12 2.53 2.29 -29.09
N ASN A 13 2.46 2.14 -29.25
CA ASN A 13 1.77 2.50 -29.96
C ASN A 13 1.36 2.47 -30.13
N MET A 14 1.25 2.42 -30.40
CA MET A 14 0.95 2.97 -30.94
C MET A 14 0.67 3.21 -31.27
N GLU A 15 0.89 3.26 -31.35
CA GLU A 15 0.68 3.84 -31.87
C GLU A 15 0.08 3.71 -31.98
N LYS A 16 -0.08 3.66 -32.21
CA LYS A 16 -0.57 3.91 -32.40
C LYS A 16 -1.30 3.42 -32.24
N GLU A 17 -1.40 3.23 -32.33
CA GLU A 17 -1.82 3.10 -32.31
C GLU A 17 -2.15 2.95 -31.95
N LYS A 18 -2.44 2.91 -32.42
CA LYS A 18 -2.37 3.11 -32.06
C LYS A 18 -2.42 3.05 -31.36
N SER A 19 -2.67 3.38 -31.87
CA SER A 19 -2.29 3.68 -31.18
C SER A 19 -2.90 3.23 -30.08
N LEU A 20 -3.34 3.16 -30.24
CA LEU A 20 -3.78 2.46 -29.13
C LEU A 20 -3.12 2.85 -27.86
N ASP A 21 -3.79 2.73 -26.79
CA ASP A 21 -3.32 3.30 -25.59
C ASP A 21 -2.55 2.35 -24.70
N TYR A 22 -1.40 2.02 -25.12
CA TYR A 22 -0.49 1.18 -24.41
C TYR A 22 0.00 1.79 -23.12
N GLY A 23 0.34 3.08 -23.12
CA GLY A 23 0.86 3.74 -21.95
C GLY A 23 -0.10 3.78 -20.79
N SER A 24 -1.36 4.02 -21.07
CA SER A 24 -2.34 4.11 -20.00
C SER A 24 -2.60 2.75 -19.35
N ILE A 25 -2.58 1.68 -20.12
CA ILE A 25 -2.71 0.34 -19.55
C ILE A 25 -1.56 0.04 -18.61
N MET A 26 -0.35 0.37 -19.01
CA MET A 26 0.82 0.10 -18.20
C MET A 26 0.86 0.96 -16.95
N HIS A 27 0.44 2.21 -17.04
CA HIS A 27 0.38 3.06 -15.86
C HIS A 27 -0.63 2.54 -14.85
N SER A 28 -1.78 2.13 -15.33
CA SER A 28 -2.81 1.61 -14.47
C SER A 28 -2.32 0.39 -13.70
N ALA A 29 -1.57 -0.48 -14.37
CA ALA A 29 -1.06 -1.70 -13.74
C ALA A 29 0.02 -1.41 -12.70
N LYS A 30 0.64 -0.21 -12.75
CA LYS A 30 1.75 0.13 -11.88
C LYS A 30 1.39 1.11 -10.78
N GLU A 31 0.13 1.52 -10.74
CA GLU A 31 -0.28 2.47 -9.71
C GLU A 31 -0.14 1.84 -8.33
N PRO A 32 0.58 2.49 -7.39
CA PRO A 32 0.73 1.94 -6.05
C PRO A 32 -0.58 1.95 -5.28
N THR A 33 -0.65 1.09 -4.28
CA THR A 33 -1.74 1.06 -3.32
C THR A 33 -1.19 1.41 -1.95
N VAL A 34 -1.92 2.24 -1.21
CA VAL A 34 -1.62 2.53 0.18
C VAL A 34 -2.52 1.64 1.03
N TYR A 35 -1.92 0.69 1.71
CA TYR A 35 -2.65 -0.23 2.58
C TYR A 35 -2.70 0.37 3.98
N VAL A 36 -3.88 0.82 4.37
CA VAL A 36 -4.11 1.32 5.73
C VAL A 36 -4.41 0.10 6.59
N ILE A 37 -3.55 -0.18 7.56
CA ILE A 37 -3.61 -1.43 8.30
C ILE A 37 -4.94 -1.61 9.00
N GLN A 38 -5.42 -0.58 9.70
CA GLN A 38 -6.65 -0.67 10.44
C GLN A 38 -7.38 0.66 10.39
N GLU A 39 -8.70 0.58 10.24
CA GLU A 39 -9.51 1.79 10.31
C GLU A 39 -9.42 2.39 11.71
N ILE A 40 -9.38 3.70 11.77
CA ILE A 40 -9.34 4.43 13.03
C ILE A 40 -10.67 5.11 13.25
N ALA A 41 -11.17 5.06 14.48
CA ALA A 41 -12.42 5.71 14.83
C ALA A 41 -12.38 7.17 14.40
N GLY A 42 -13.41 7.60 13.70
CA GLY A 42 -13.53 8.97 13.23
C GLY A 42 -12.96 9.24 11.85
N THR A 43 -12.32 8.25 11.21
CA THR A 43 -11.79 8.48 9.86
C THR A 43 -12.89 8.61 8.82
N LYS A 44 -14.05 8.00 9.07
CA LYS A 44 -15.18 8.02 8.13
C LYS A 44 -16.19 9.09 8.46
N VAL A 45 -16.25 9.55 9.69
CA VAL A 45 -17.29 10.47 10.15
C VAL A 45 -16.66 11.58 10.99
N GLY A 46 -17.07 12.80 10.72
CA GLY A 46 -16.60 13.93 11.47
C GLY A 46 -15.14 14.25 11.22
N LYS A 47 -14.40 14.56 12.28
CA LYS A 47 -12.99 14.92 12.16
C LYS A 47 -12.12 13.68 12.33
N PRO A 48 -11.43 13.24 11.30
CA PRO A 48 -10.55 12.09 11.44
C PRO A 48 -9.33 12.43 12.29
N LYS A 49 -8.87 11.48 13.07
CA LYS A 49 -7.66 11.65 13.86
C LYS A 49 -6.43 11.71 12.99
N ILE A 50 -6.48 11.09 11.85
CA ILE A 50 -5.39 11.07 10.89
C ILE A 50 -5.93 11.52 9.55
N ASN A 51 -5.20 12.39 8.91
CA ASN A 51 -5.62 12.90 7.60
C ASN A 51 -5.31 11.88 6.50
N ILE A 52 -6.25 10.96 6.32
CA ILE A 52 -6.10 9.92 5.29
C ILE A 52 -6.04 10.54 3.90
N VAL A 53 -6.72 11.68 3.69
CA VAL A 53 -6.73 12.33 2.38
C VAL A 53 -5.33 12.64 1.89
N GLY A 54 -4.43 13.03 2.79
CA GLY A 54 -3.06 13.31 2.41
C GLY A 54 -2.29 12.11 1.88
N ALA A 55 -2.73 10.91 2.24
CA ALA A 55 -2.08 9.69 1.75
C ALA A 55 -2.47 9.34 0.33
N THR A 56 -3.56 9.91 -0.20
CA THR A 56 -4.02 9.59 -1.55
C THR A 56 -3.04 10.01 -2.63
N ARG A 57 -2.13 10.92 -2.32
CA ARG A 57 -1.12 11.33 -3.29
C ARG A 57 -0.11 10.21 -3.58
N TYR A 58 -0.08 9.19 -2.73
CA TYR A 58 0.86 8.08 -2.89
C TYR A 58 0.23 6.88 -3.58
N GLY A 59 -1.09 6.83 -3.70
CA GLY A 59 -1.76 5.73 -4.37
C GLY A 59 -3.19 5.55 -3.91
N LYS A 60 -3.82 4.51 -4.39
CA LYS A 60 -5.17 4.16 -3.98
C LYS A 60 -5.17 3.72 -2.53
N ILE A 61 -6.21 4.10 -1.80
CA ILE A 61 -6.33 3.72 -0.40
C ILE A 61 -7.09 2.40 -0.30
N LYS A 62 -6.53 1.47 0.45
CA LYS A 62 -7.19 0.20 0.74
C LYS A 62 -7.08 -0.08 2.24
N PHE A 63 -8.22 -0.20 2.91
CA PHE A 63 -8.24 -0.56 4.33
C PHE A 63 -8.18 -2.07 4.48
N LEU A 64 -7.39 -2.54 5.44
CA LEU A 64 -7.26 -3.98 5.68
C LEU A 64 -8.22 -4.47 6.74
N LEU A 65 -8.20 -3.88 7.93
CA LEU A 65 -9.01 -4.36 9.05
C LEU A 65 -9.91 -3.26 9.58
N GLU A 66 -11.02 -3.69 10.18
CA GLU A 66 -11.97 -2.79 10.81
C GLU A 66 -11.42 -2.23 12.11
N GLU A 67 -11.99 -1.11 12.54
CA GLU A 67 -11.44 -0.35 13.66
C GLU A 67 -11.42 -1.13 14.99
N ASN A 68 -12.28 -2.12 15.16
CA ASN A 68 -12.37 -2.88 16.40
C ASN A 68 -11.58 -4.18 16.39
N SER A 69 -10.82 -4.42 15.33
CA SER A 69 -10.02 -5.64 15.23
C SER A 69 -8.91 -5.64 16.28
N GLN A 70 -8.72 -6.78 16.93
CA GLN A 70 -7.70 -6.93 17.98
C GLN A 70 -7.14 -8.34 17.98
N ILE A 71 -5.89 -8.45 18.43
CA ILE A 71 -5.31 -9.74 18.78
C ILE A 71 -5.38 -9.87 20.28
N ILE A 72 -6.23 -10.78 20.77
CA ILE A 72 -6.45 -10.93 22.20
C ILE A 72 -5.70 -12.12 22.77
N PHE A 73 -5.97 -13.31 22.26
CA PHE A 73 -5.35 -14.53 22.77
C PHE A 73 -4.40 -15.17 21.76
N SER A 74 -4.71 -15.07 20.51
CA SER A 74 -3.95 -15.75 19.47
C SER A 74 -3.96 -14.92 18.19
N PRO A 75 -2.83 -14.81 17.51
CA PRO A 75 -2.77 -14.06 16.25
C PRO A 75 -3.38 -14.83 15.07
N GLY A 76 -3.69 -16.13 15.25
CA GLY A 76 -4.09 -16.99 14.13
C GLY A 76 -5.16 -16.44 13.22
N PRO A 77 -6.34 -16.08 13.73
CA PRO A 77 -7.42 -15.60 12.86
C PRO A 77 -7.06 -14.32 12.11
N ILE A 78 -6.42 -13.37 12.79
CA ILE A 78 -6.00 -12.12 12.17
C ILE A 78 -4.89 -12.38 11.14
N TYR A 79 -3.97 -13.29 11.49
CA TYR A 79 -2.89 -13.67 10.59
C TYR A 79 -3.42 -14.20 9.25
N ILE A 80 -4.38 -15.14 9.33
CA ILE A 80 -4.97 -15.74 8.12
C ILE A 80 -5.65 -14.66 7.27
N LYS A 81 -6.40 -13.78 7.93
CA LYS A 81 -7.11 -12.71 7.23
C LYS A 81 -6.14 -11.75 6.56
N LEU A 82 -5.08 -11.35 7.27
CA LEU A 82 -4.08 -10.44 6.72
C LEU A 82 -3.33 -11.06 5.54
N ARG A 83 -2.98 -12.34 5.65
CA ARG A 83 -2.30 -13.02 4.53
C ARG A 83 -3.14 -12.97 3.27
N ARG A 84 -4.44 -13.19 3.42
CA ARG A 84 -5.34 -13.14 2.27
C ARG A 84 -5.47 -11.74 1.70
N LEU A 85 -5.59 -10.73 2.57
CA LEU A 85 -5.78 -9.36 2.13
C LEU A 85 -4.50 -8.74 1.53
N LEU A 86 -3.35 -9.25 1.92
CA LEU A 86 -2.06 -8.72 1.47
C LEU A 86 -1.44 -9.52 0.33
N LYS A 87 -2.14 -10.50 -0.19
CA LYS A 87 -1.54 -11.42 -1.19
C LYS A 87 -1.01 -10.70 -2.43
N ASP A 88 -1.58 -9.55 -2.76
CA ASP A 88 -1.18 -8.80 -3.94
C ASP A 88 -0.27 -7.61 -3.62
N PHE A 89 0.20 -7.51 -2.39
CA PHE A 89 1.10 -6.42 -1.99
C PHE A 89 2.41 -6.51 -2.77
N LYS A 90 2.85 -5.38 -3.31
CA LYS A 90 4.06 -5.27 -4.12
C LYS A 90 5.07 -4.35 -3.45
N PRO A 91 6.37 -4.49 -3.77
CA PRO A 91 7.39 -3.62 -3.17
C PRO A 91 7.17 -2.12 -3.38
N HIS A 92 6.44 -1.72 -4.42
CA HIS A 92 6.16 -0.30 -4.66
C HIS A 92 4.92 0.21 -3.95
N ASP A 93 4.18 -0.68 -3.27
CA ASP A 93 3.04 -0.27 -2.47
C ASP A 93 3.51 0.28 -1.13
N TYR A 94 2.57 0.84 -0.37
CA TYR A 94 2.86 1.48 0.91
C TYR A 94 2.03 0.88 2.02
N LEU A 95 2.62 0.80 3.21
CA LEU A 95 1.88 0.49 4.43
C LEU A 95 1.71 1.77 5.25
N LEU A 96 0.49 2.08 5.62
CA LEU A 96 0.19 3.18 6.53
C LEU A 96 -0.13 2.58 7.89
N LEU A 97 0.71 2.90 8.86
CA LEU A 97 0.69 2.24 10.17
C LEU A 97 -0.38 2.83 11.07
N THR A 98 -1.50 2.12 11.20
CA THR A 98 -2.61 2.56 12.05
C THR A 98 -3.15 1.36 12.82
N GLY A 99 -3.61 1.63 14.04
CA GLY A 99 -4.36 0.64 14.80
C GLY A 99 -3.59 -0.01 15.92
N ASP A 100 -3.97 -1.23 16.24
CA ASP A 100 -3.39 -2.02 17.33
C ASP A 100 -1.92 -2.33 17.05
N PRO A 101 -1.01 -2.01 17.98
CA PRO A 101 0.42 -2.27 17.76
C PRO A 101 0.75 -3.71 17.42
N ALA A 102 0.03 -4.69 18.00
CA ALA A 102 0.28 -6.09 17.69
C ALA A 102 -0.09 -6.42 16.24
N ILE A 103 -1.16 -5.81 15.73
CA ILE A 103 -1.57 -5.98 14.34
C ILE A 103 -0.57 -5.31 13.41
N ILE A 104 -0.09 -4.13 13.79
CA ILE A 104 0.92 -3.42 12.99
C ILE A 104 2.17 -4.28 12.84
N LEU A 105 2.64 -4.85 13.94
CA LEU A 105 3.82 -5.71 13.89
C LEU A 105 3.58 -6.92 12.99
N LEU A 106 2.46 -7.59 13.17
CA LEU A 106 2.14 -8.78 12.39
C LEU A 106 2.06 -8.45 10.91
N THR A 107 1.42 -7.33 10.56
CA THR A 107 1.32 -6.90 9.17
C THR A 107 2.69 -6.65 8.56
N GLY A 108 3.56 -6.00 9.32
CA GLY A 108 4.94 -5.74 8.86
C GLY A 108 5.71 -7.02 8.59
N ILE A 109 5.54 -8.01 9.45
CA ILE A 109 6.20 -9.31 9.27
C ILE A 109 5.71 -9.97 7.98
N ILE A 110 4.40 -9.97 7.75
CA ILE A 110 3.83 -10.58 6.55
C ILE A 110 4.32 -9.87 5.29
N VAL A 111 4.30 -8.55 5.30
CA VAL A 111 4.74 -7.77 4.15
C VAL A 111 6.22 -8.00 3.88
N ALA A 112 7.05 -8.07 4.93
CA ALA A 112 8.47 -8.34 4.76
C ALA A 112 8.69 -9.70 4.11
N GLU A 113 7.90 -10.70 4.48
CA GLU A 113 7.98 -12.01 3.84
C GLU A 113 7.60 -11.97 2.37
N ILE A 114 6.47 -11.34 2.07
CA ILE A 114 5.94 -11.29 0.71
C ILE A 114 6.91 -10.56 -0.22
N THR A 115 7.51 -9.48 0.26
CA THR A 115 8.35 -8.61 -0.57
C THR A 115 9.84 -8.91 -0.44
N HIS A 116 10.19 -9.95 0.30
CA HIS A 116 11.59 -10.27 0.58
C HIS A 116 12.32 -9.09 1.23
N GLY A 117 11.62 -8.40 2.11
CA GLY A 117 12.20 -7.32 2.90
C GLY A 117 12.28 -5.97 2.22
N LYS A 118 11.66 -5.82 1.05
CA LYS A 118 11.71 -4.55 0.33
C LYS A 118 10.31 -3.97 0.18
N PHE A 119 10.03 -2.89 0.90
CA PHE A 119 8.70 -2.27 0.88
C PHE A 119 8.77 -0.86 1.44
N ASN A 120 7.67 -0.11 1.32
CA ASN A 120 7.61 1.26 1.77
C ASN A 120 6.58 1.44 2.87
N LEU A 121 6.90 2.32 3.82
CA LEU A 121 5.94 2.79 4.82
C LEU A 121 5.58 4.23 4.52
N LEU A 122 4.40 4.65 4.94
CA LEU A 122 4.05 6.06 5.04
C LEU A 122 4.01 6.43 6.51
N LYS A 123 4.74 7.47 6.86
CA LYS A 123 4.77 7.96 8.23
C LYS A 123 4.17 9.36 8.29
N TRP A 124 3.30 9.58 9.25
CA TRP A 124 2.71 10.89 9.48
C TRP A 124 3.64 11.75 10.32
N ASP A 125 3.95 12.92 9.82
CA ASP A 125 4.75 13.91 10.55
C ASP A 125 3.79 14.93 11.16
N LYS A 126 3.71 14.93 12.48
CA LYS A 126 2.78 15.81 13.18
C LYS A 126 3.14 17.28 13.05
N GLN A 127 4.43 17.58 13.00
CA GLN A 127 4.88 18.97 12.91
C GLN A 127 4.61 19.57 11.55
N GLU A 128 4.90 18.80 10.51
CA GLU A 128 4.72 19.25 9.12
C GLU A 128 3.31 18.98 8.62
N ALA A 129 2.52 18.18 9.36
CA ALA A 129 1.17 17.79 8.98
C ALA A 129 1.12 17.17 7.58
N LYS A 130 2.04 16.24 7.33
CA LYS A 130 2.11 15.56 6.04
C LYS A 130 2.67 14.17 6.20
N TYR A 131 2.44 13.35 5.18
CA TYR A 131 3.05 12.02 5.10
C TYR A 131 4.36 12.10 4.37
N TYR A 132 5.29 11.24 4.75
CA TYR A 132 6.48 11.01 3.97
C TYR A 132 6.79 9.52 3.94
N PRO A 133 7.39 9.06 2.83
CA PRO A 133 7.68 7.63 2.67
C PRO A 133 8.99 7.26 3.35
N ILE A 134 9.03 6.04 3.86
CA ILE A 134 10.26 5.44 4.36
C ILE A 134 10.45 4.15 3.60
N GLU A 135 11.57 4.03 2.91
CA GLU A 135 11.87 2.84 2.14
C GLU A 135 12.63 1.84 3.01
N PHE A 136 12.09 0.62 3.09
CA PHE A 136 12.75 -0.48 3.77
C PHE A 136 13.35 -1.41 2.73
N ASP A 137 14.62 -1.74 2.93
CA ASP A 137 15.30 -2.77 2.16
C ASP A 137 16.18 -3.52 3.14
N LEU A 138 15.64 -4.60 3.71
CA LEU A 138 16.28 -5.30 4.82
C LEU A 138 17.52 -6.09 4.40
N HIS A 139 17.71 -6.28 3.12
CA HIS A 139 18.84 -7.04 2.60
C HIS A 139 19.88 -6.16 1.93
N SER A 140 19.64 -4.86 1.87
CA SER A 140 20.60 -3.90 1.34
C SER A 140 21.57 -3.52 2.44
N THR A 141 22.85 -3.47 2.14
CA THR A 141 23.86 -3.10 3.11
C THR A 141 24.47 -1.74 2.77
#